data_14d9b100dd3886715fe44c63206658b0
#
_entry.id   14d9b100dd3886715fe44c63206658b0
#
_cell.length_a   1.000
_cell.length_b   1.000
_cell.length_c   1.000
_cell.angle_alpha   90.00
_cell.angle_beta   90.00
_cell.angle_gamma   90.00
#
_symmetry.space_group_name_H-M   'P 1'
#
loop_
_entity.id
_entity.type
_entity.pdbx_description
1 polymer ?
#
loop_
_entity_poly.entity_id
_entity_poly.type
_entity_poly.pdbx_seq_one_letter_code
_entity_poly.pdbx_strand_id
1 'polypeptide(L)'
;MVGLPACGKTTLARRLQAERGALRLTPDEWMKPLFDDSEADGKRDVLEGRFVWLALDALRAGVDVVVDFGVWSRDERSALQALAADVGARSELVYLAVTIDEQLDRIRGRNELDPSNSFDISESDLRQFATLFEEPDNDELEGATLPDPPAGSSSWREWASVRWPTSSG
;
A
#
# COMPACT_ATOMS: atom_id res chain seq x y z
N MET A 1 -0.61 5.44 0.81
CA MET A 1 0.34 5.54 1.95
C MET A 1 1.59 4.76 1.59
N VAL A 2 2.78 5.34 1.71
CA VAL A 2 4.06 4.74 1.28
C VAL A 2 5.07 4.77 2.42
N GLY A 3 5.89 3.75 2.53
CA GLY A 3 6.95 3.61 3.53
C GLY A 3 7.13 2.17 3.99
N LEU A 4 8.24 1.91 4.61
CA LEU A 4 8.63 0.60 5.15
C LEU A 4 7.77 0.16 6.36
N PRO A 5 7.85 -1.09 6.82
CA PRO A 5 7.17 -1.53 8.04
C PRO A 5 7.47 -0.63 9.24
N ALA A 6 6.53 -0.52 10.15
CA ALA A 6 6.62 0.29 11.39
C ALA A 6 6.85 1.81 11.21
N CYS A 7 6.75 2.37 9.99
CA CYS A 7 6.85 3.82 9.79
C CYS A 7 5.61 4.62 10.25
N GLY A 8 4.50 3.95 10.61
CA GLY A 8 3.28 4.59 11.12
C GLY A 8 2.15 4.75 10.11
N LYS A 9 2.22 4.09 8.95
CA LYS A 9 1.17 4.12 7.90
C LYS A 9 -0.22 3.86 8.45
N THR A 10 -0.40 2.75 9.14
CA THR A 10 -1.71 2.33 9.67
C THR A 10 -2.27 3.33 10.68
N THR A 11 -1.43 3.94 11.51
CA THR A 11 -1.86 4.99 12.44
C THR A 11 -2.39 6.21 11.70
N LEU A 12 -1.66 6.67 10.68
CA LEU A 12 -2.10 7.79 9.85
C LEU A 12 -3.32 7.43 9.01
N ALA A 13 -3.36 6.22 8.43
CA ALA A 13 -4.50 5.74 7.65
C ALA A 13 -5.80 5.70 8.45
N ARG A 14 -5.75 5.22 9.70
CA ARG A 14 -6.91 5.24 10.63
C ARG A 14 -7.35 6.65 10.96
N ARG A 15 -6.41 7.58 11.14
CA ARG A 15 -6.74 8.99 11.36
C ARG A 15 -7.44 9.58 10.14
N LEU A 16 -6.92 9.39 8.93
CA LEU A 16 -7.54 9.86 7.69
C LEU A 16 -8.92 9.24 7.46
N GLN A 17 -9.07 7.95 7.76
CA GLN A 17 -10.38 7.28 7.74
C GLN A 17 -11.39 8.00 8.63
N ALA A 18 -11.02 8.32 9.86
CA ALA A 18 -11.91 8.97 10.82
C ALA A 18 -12.22 10.43 10.44
N GLU A 19 -11.21 11.17 9.97
CA GLU A 19 -11.33 12.60 9.64
C GLU A 19 -12.11 12.84 8.34
N ARG A 20 -11.95 11.97 7.34
CA ARG A 20 -12.51 12.14 5.99
C ARG A 20 -13.71 11.22 5.70
N GLY A 21 -14.04 10.29 6.60
CA GLY A 21 -15.03 9.25 6.31
C GLY A 21 -14.60 8.29 5.18
N ALA A 22 -13.29 8.14 4.99
CA ALA A 22 -12.73 7.38 3.89
C ALA A 22 -12.82 5.87 4.11
N LEU A 23 -12.93 5.10 3.03
CA LEU A 23 -12.77 3.65 3.07
C LEU A 23 -11.28 3.31 3.17
N ARG A 24 -10.86 2.71 4.29
CA ARG A 24 -9.50 2.22 4.45
C ARG A 24 -9.39 0.76 4.02
N LEU A 25 -8.45 0.48 3.13
CA LEU A 25 -8.17 -0.84 2.59
C LEU A 25 -6.79 -1.30 3.06
N THR A 26 -6.75 -2.35 3.88
CA THR A 26 -5.54 -2.87 4.52
C THR A 26 -5.55 -4.40 4.51
N PRO A 27 -4.70 -5.06 3.71
CA PRO A 27 -4.62 -6.52 3.67
C PRO A 27 -4.29 -7.14 5.02
N ASP A 28 -3.45 -6.51 5.83
CA ASP A 28 -2.98 -7.07 7.11
C ASP A 28 -4.12 -7.41 8.08
N GLU A 29 -5.20 -6.64 8.08
CA GLU A 29 -6.38 -6.92 8.92
C GLU A 29 -7.29 -8.01 8.33
N TRP A 30 -7.11 -8.38 7.06
CA TRP A 30 -7.94 -9.37 6.36
C TRP A 30 -7.22 -10.72 6.17
N MET A 31 -5.91 -10.69 5.92
CA MET A 31 -5.16 -11.91 5.64
C MET A 31 -5.23 -12.91 6.79
N LYS A 32 -4.93 -12.47 8.01
CA LYS A 32 -4.93 -13.36 9.17
C LYS A 32 -6.32 -13.94 9.48
N PRO A 33 -7.42 -13.16 9.55
CA PRO A 33 -8.77 -13.73 9.75
C PRO A 33 -9.25 -14.65 8.64
N LEU A 34 -8.83 -14.43 7.39
CA LEU A 34 -9.29 -15.22 6.25
C LEU A 34 -8.45 -16.46 6.01
N PHE A 35 -7.13 -16.40 6.28
CA PHE A 35 -6.18 -17.41 5.84
C PHE A 35 -5.24 -17.90 6.94
N ASP A 36 -5.30 -17.32 8.15
CA ASP A 36 -4.38 -17.56 9.28
C ASP A 36 -2.89 -17.32 8.96
N ASP A 37 -2.62 -16.60 7.87
CA ASP A 37 -1.28 -16.31 7.35
C ASP A 37 -1.26 -14.92 6.70
N SER A 38 -0.14 -14.21 6.81
CA SER A 38 0.04 -12.87 6.23
C SER A 38 0.26 -12.87 4.72
N GLU A 39 0.78 -13.97 4.15
CA GLU A 39 1.13 -14.11 2.74
C GLU A 39 0.30 -15.17 2.02
N ALA A 40 0.04 -16.33 2.68
CA ALA A 40 -0.85 -17.40 2.25
C ALA A 40 -0.73 -17.79 0.76
N ASP A 41 0.46 -18.17 0.30
CA ASP A 41 0.72 -18.68 -1.06
C ASP A 41 0.19 -17.78 -2.20
N GLY A 42 0.50 -16.48 -2.14
CA GLY A 42 0.10 -15.50 -3.16
C GLY A 42 -1.35 -15.00 -3.05
N LYS A 43 -2.12 -15.43 -2.05
CA LYS A 43 -3.47 -14.92 -1.79
C LYS A 43 -3.49 -13.45 -1.41
N ARG A 44 -2.35 -12.93 -0.90
CA ARG A 44 -2.18 -11.51 -0.63
C ARG A 44 -2.32 -10.68 -1.90
N ASP A 45 -1.66 -11.05 -2.98
CA ASP A 45 -1.77 -10.33 -4.27
C ASP A 45 -3.20 -10.38 -4.82
N VAL A 46 -3.89 -11.51 -4.63
CA VAL A 46 -5.31 -11.66 -5.01
C VAL A 46 -6.19 -10.72 -4.19
N LEU A 47 -5.97 -10.63 -2.87
CA LEU A 47 -6.72 -9.73 -1.98
C LEU A 47 -6.44 -8.26 -2.31
N GLU A 48 -5.18 -7.90 -2.52
CA GLU A 48 -4.78 -6.55 -2.93
C GLU A 48 -5.45 -6.16 -4.25
N GLY A 49 -5.51 -7.07 -5.22
CA GLY A 49 -6.24 -6.86 -6.46
C GLY A 49 -7.73 -6.59 -6.23
N ARG A 50 -8.38 -7.34 -5.34
CA ARG A 50 -9.79 -7.08 -4.96
C ARG A 50 -9.94 -5.73 -4.25
N PHE A 51 -8.96 -5.31 -3.47
CA PHE A 51 -8.97 -3.99 -2.85
C PHE A 51 -8.77 -2.87 -3.87
N VAL A 52 -7.92 -3.05 -4.87
CA VAL A 52 -7.81 -2.10 -5.99
C VAL A 52 -9.15 -1.98 -6.71
N TRP A 53 -9.79 -3.10 -7.04
CA TRP A 53 -11.13 -3.10 -7.65
C TRP A 53 -12.15 -2.36 -6.78
N LEU A 54 -12.24 -2.70 -5.49
CA LEU A 54 -13.16 -2.06 -4.54
C LEU A 54 -12.87 -0.56 -4.37
N ALA A 55 -11.59 -0.17 -4.36
CA ALA A 55 -11.18 1.23 -4.31
C ALA A 55 -11.76 2.02 -5.48
N LEU A 56 -11.65 1.50 -6.69
CA LEU A 56 -12.17 2.17 -7.89
C LEU A 56 -13.69 2.28 -7.87
N ASP A 57 -14.40 1.28 -7.37
CA ASP A 57 -15.86 1.33 -7.22
C ASP A 57 -16.29 2.35 -6.15
N ALA A 58 -15.59 2.40 -5.02
CA ALA A 58 -15.83 3.38 -3.97
C ALA A 58 -15.59 4.82 -4.47
N LEU A 59 -14.50 5.04 -5.21
CA LEU A 59 -14.19 6.34 -5.81
C LEU A 59 -15.26 6.78 -6.82
N ARG A 60 -15.77 5.87 -7.67
CA ARG A 60 -16.91 6.16 -8.58
C ARG A 60 -18.19 6.53 -7.83
N ALA A 61 -18.38 5.96 -6.65
CA ALA A 61 -19.50 6.29 -5.76
C ALA A 61 -19.30 7.58 -4.95
N GLY A 62 -18.15 8.28 -5.13
CA GLY A 62 -17.83 9.52 -4.42
C GLY A 62 -17.32 9.31 -3.00
N VAL A 63 -16.82 8.11 -2.69
CA VAL A 63 -16.24 7.78 -1.37
C VAL A 63 -14.72 7.90 -1.46
N ASP A 64 -14.13 8.66 -0.55
CA ASP A 64 -12.66 8.73 -0.42
C ASP A 64 -12.08 7.37 -0.01
N VAL A 65 -10.88 7.06 -0.49
CA VAL A 65 -10.19 5.79 -0.21
C VAL A 65 -8.80 6.05 0.34
N VAL A 66 -8.42 5.28 1.36
CA VAL A 66 -7.04 5.20 1.88
C VAL A 66 -6.50 3.80 1.60
N VAL A 67 -5.51 3.73 0.72
CA VAL A 67 -4.74 2.50 0.47
C VAL A 67 -3.66 2.38 1.54
N ASP A 68 -3.82 1.41 2.46
CA ASP A 68 -2.94 1.14 3.61
C ASP A 68 -2.26 -0.22 3.47
N PHE A 69 -1.51 -0.40 2.39
CA PHE A 69 -0.65 -1.56 2.18
C PHE A 69 0.63 -1.18 1.43
N GLY A 70 1.58 -2.13 1.36
CA GLY A 70 2.88 -1.88 0.74
C GLY A 70 2.75 -1.56 -0.74
N VAL A 71 3.09 -0.34 -1.11
CA VAL A 71 3.23 0.13 -2.50
C VAL A 71 4.68 0.57 -2.62
N TRP A 72 5.56 -0.40 -2.83
CA TRP A 72 7.00 -0.20 -2.65
C TRP A 72 7.71 0.25 -3.91
N SER A 73 7.23 -0.19 -5.09
CA SER A 73 7.83 0.24 -6.34
C SER A 73 7.18 1.52 -6.87
N ARG A 74 7.94 2.27 -7.66
CA ARG A 74 7.42 3.43 -8.40
C ARG A 74 6.28 3.02 -9.34
N ASP A 75 6.41 1.87 -9.97
CA ASP A 75 5.40 1.35 -10.89
C ASP A 75 4.07 1.07 -10.19
N GLU A 76 4.09 0.47 -9.01
CA GLU A 76 2.86 0.26 -8.22
C GLU A 76 2.16 1.58 -7.88
N ARG A 77 2.94 2.58 -7.47
CA ARG A 77 2.41 3.90 -7.14
C ARG A 77 1.83 4.60 -8.37
N SER A 78 2.56 4.56 -9.49
CA SER A 78 2.11 5.13 -10.77
C SER A 78 0.84 4.45 -11.28
N ALA A 79 0.77 3.12 -11.17
CA ALA A 79 -0.43 2.37 -11.57
C ALA A 79 -1.65 2.77 -10.74
N LEU A 80 -1.54 2.87 -9.42
CA LEU A 80 -2.66 3.28 -8.57
C LEU A 80 -3.11 4.71 -8.85
N GLN A 81 -2.17 5.63 -9.10
CA GLN A 81 -2.47 7.01 -9.48
C GLN A 81 -3.19 7.08 -10.83
N ALA A 82 -2.71 6.34 -11.84
CA ALA A 82 -3.33 6.26 -13.15
C ALA A 82 -4.75 5.70 -13.08
N LEU A 83 -4.94 4.59 -12.33
CA LEU A 83 -6.25 3.97 -12.14
C LEU A 83 -7.24 4.91 -11.42
N ALA A 84 -6.77 5.69 -10.44
CA ALA A 84 -7.60 6.70 -9.78
C ALA A 84 -7.98 7.82 -10.75
N ALA A 85 -7.04 8.30 -11.56
CA ALA A 85 -7.31 9.30 -12.59
C ALA A 85 -8.32 8.82 -13.64
N ASP A 86 -8.26 7.56 -14.05
CA ASP A 86 -9.20 6.93 -14.99
C ASP A 86 -10.67 6.99 -14.51
N VAL A 87 -10.89 7.07 -13.20
CA VAL A 87 -12.23 7.21 -12.61
C VAL A 87 -12.53 8.62 -12.14
N GLY A 88 -11.69 9.60 -12.53
CA GLY A 88 -11.87 11.02 -12.23
C GLY A 88 -11.50 11.42 -10.79
N ALA A 89 -10.82 10.54 -10.05
CA ALA A 89 -10.37 10.82 -8.70
C ALA A 89 -8.98 11.45 -8.69
N ARG A 90 -8.70 12.25 -7.66
CA ARG A 90 -7.35 12.76 -7.37
C ARG A 90 -6.68 11.83 -6.37
N SER A 91 -5.41 11.54 -6.59
CA SER A 91 -4.58 10.79 -5.66
C SER A 91 -3.57 11.70 -4.96
N GLU A 92 -3.29 11.38 -3.72
CA GLU A 92 -2.27 12.02 -2.89
C GLU A 92 -1.29 10.94 -2.41
N LEU A 93 -0.01 11.12 -2.71
CA LEU A 93 1.03 10.23 -2.24
C LEU A 93 1.55 10.74 -0.89
N VAL A 94 1.36 9.94 0.16
CA VAL A 94 1.85 10.26 1.50
C VAL A 94 2.98 9.31 1.85
N TYR A 95 4.20 9.83 1.89
CA TYR A 95 5.40 9.09 2.25
C TYR A 95 5.78 9.34 3.71
N LEU A 96 6.06 8.26 4.42
CA LEU A 96 6.51 8.29 5.82
C LEU A 96 7.94 7.74 5.90
N ALA A 97 8.90 8.65 5.87
CA ALA A 97 10.31 8.33 6.07
C ALA A 97 10.60 8.11 7.56
N VAL A 98 11.22 6.98 7.89
CA VAL A 98 11.65 6.63 9.25
C VAL A 98 12.96 5.88 9.16
N THR A 99 13.90 6.15 10.05
CA THR A 99 15.18 5.44 10.10
C THR A 99 14.99 3.97 10.53
N ILE A 100 15.94 3.11 10.18
CA ILE A 100 15.91 1.70 10.59
C ILE A 100 15.90 1.58 12.11
N ASP A 101 16.66 2.40 12.82
CA ASP A 101 16.71 2.38 14.29
C ASP A 101 15.36 2.72 14.91
N GLU A 102 14.68 3.75 14.40
CA GLU A 102 13.32 4.10 14.84
C GLU A 102 12.30 3.00 14.51
N GLN A 103 12.45 2.32 13.37
CA GLN A 103 11.58 1.18 13.01
C GLN A 103 11.77 0.02 13.99
N LEU A 104 13.02 -0.33 14.34
CA LEU A 104 13.35 -1.37 15.29
C LEU A 104 12.79 -1.07 16.69
N ASP A 105 12.94 0.18 17.15
CA ASP A 105 12.40 0.60 18.44
C ASP A 105 10.86 0.50 18.47
N ARG A 106 10.20 0.91 17.40
CA ARG A 106 8.73 0.79 17.27
C ARG A 106 8.25 -0.66 17.19
N ILE A 107 9.01 -1.55 16.53
CA ILE A 107 8.70 -2.98 16.45
C ILE A 107 8.83 -3.60 17.84
N ARG A 108 9.91 -3.32 18.56
CA ARG A 108 10.11 -3.81 19.94
C ARG A 108 8.96 -3.38 20.85
N GLY A 109 8.65 -2.08 20.85
CA GLY A 109 7.55 -1.55 21.67
C GLY A 109 6.19 -2.16 21.34
N ARG A 110 5.91 -2.42 20.05
CA ARG A 110 4.67 -3.08 19.62
C ARG A 110 4.60 -4.53 20.07
N ASN A 111 5.71 -5.28 19.93
CA ASN A 111 5.79 -6.69 20.33
C ASN A 111 5.62 -6.86 21.84
N GLU A 112 6.09 -5.90 22.65
CA GLU A 112 5.86 -5.87 24.09
C GLU A 112 4.39 -5.61 24.46
N LEU A 113 3.70 -4.74 23.71
CA LEU A 113 2.33 -4.33 23.99
C LEU A 113 1.28 -5.33 23.48
N ASP A 114 1.51 -5.94 22.32
CA ASP A 114 0.58 -6.89 21.68
C ASP A 114 1.34 -8.02 20.97
N PRO A 115 1.86 -9.01 21.72
CA PRO A 115 2.60 -10.13 21.15
C PRO A 115 1.78 -10.99 20.17
N SER A 116 0.46 -11.00 20.32
CA SER A 116 -0.42 -11.87 19.53
C SER A 116 -0.73 -11.33 18.13
N ASN A 117 -0.57 -10.03 17.91
CA ASN A 117 -0.86 -9.32 16.65
C ASN A 117 0.40 -8.76 15.99
N SER A 118 1.58 -9.02 16.54
CA SER A 118 2.82 -8.53 15.96
C SER A 118 3.38 -9.53 14.96
N PHE A 119 3.79 -9.03 13.80
CA PHE A 119 4.70 -9.78 12.93
C PHE A 119 6.10 -9.66 13.50
N ASP A 120 6.76 -10.80 13.66
CA ASP A 120 8.15 -10.82 14.08
C ASP A 120 9.05 -10.40 12.91
N ILE A 121 9.36 -9.11 12.85
CA ILE A 121 10.21 -8.52 11.81
C ILE A 121 11.58 -8.28 12.42
N SER A 122 12.58 -8.99 11.92
CA SER A 122 13.97 -8.83 12.37
C SER A 122 14.64 -7.62 11.71
N GLU A 123 15.80 -7.21 12.25
CA GLU A 123 16.63 -6.18 11.62
C GLU A 123 17.09 -6.59 10.22
N SER A 124 17.38 -7.88 9.99
CA SER A 124 17.74 -8.40 8.66
C SER A 124 16.59 -8.25 7.66
N ASP A 125 15.36 -8.49 8.11
CA ASP A 125 14.16 -8.31 7.26
C ASP A 125 13.97 -6.85 6.88
N LEU A 126 14.12 -5.92 7.82
CA LEU A 126 14.04 -4.49 7.54
C LEU A 126 15.11 -4.03 6.53
N ARG A 127 16.34 -4.52 6.68
CA ARG A 127 17.42 -4.22 5.72
C ARG A 127 17.12 -4.80 4.33
N GLN A 128 16.55 -6.01 4.27
CA GLN A 128 16.11 -6.62 3.01
C GLN A 128 14.96 -5.81 2.40
N PHE A 129 13.96 -5.43 3.16
CA PHE A 129 12.85 -4.60 2.68
C PHE A 129 13.34 -3.24 2.15
N ALA A 130 14.32 -2.64 2.82
CA ALA A 130 14.92 -1.40 2.37
C ALA A 130 15.62 -1.53 0.99
N THR A 131 16.11 -2.71 0.61
CA THR A 131 16.68 -2.94 -0.74
C THR A 131 15.63 -3.11 -1.82
N LEU A 132 14.41 -3.46 -1.45
CA LEU A 132 13.28 -3.66 -2.37
C LEU A 132 12.40 -2.41 -2.48
N PHE A 133 12.57 -1.47 -1.56
CA PHE A 133 11.78 -0.25 -1.51
C PHE A 133 12.39 0.84 -2.38
N GLU A 134 11.61 1.33 -3.34
CA GLU A 134 11.95 2.49 -4.14
C GLU A 134 11.37 3.74 -3.47
N GLU A 135 12.26 4.53 -2.86
CA GLU A 135 11.86 5.76 -2.20
C GLU A 135 11.25 6.75 -3.20
N PRO A 136 10.06 7.33 -2.90
CA PRO A 136 9.47 8.33 -3.77
C PRO A 136 10.39 9.55 -3.92
N ASP A 137 10.59 9.99 -5.16
CA ASP A 137 11.32 11.22 -5.43
C ASP A 137 10.43 12.47 -5.27
N ASN A 138 11.04 13.65 -5.38
CA ASN A 138 10.31 14.92 -5.23
C ASN A 138 9.23 15.09 -6.30
N ASP A 139 9.49 14.63 -7.52
CA ASP A 139 8.53 14.75 -8.62
C ASP A 139 7.27 13.92 -8.34
N GLU A 140 7.43 12.69 -7.81
CA GLU A 140 6.29 11.88 -7.38
C GLU A 140 5.50 12.54 -6.24
N LEU A 141 6.19 13.12 -5.25
CA LEU A 141 5.56 13.75 -4.07
C LEU A 141 4.82 15.05 -4.44
N GLU A 142 5.30 15.78 -5.43
CA GLU A 142 4.70 17.01 -5.94
C GLU A 142 3.58 16.76 -6.97
N GLY A 143 3.35 15.49 -7.33
CA GLY A 143 2.29 15.12 -8.28
C GLY A 143 2.64 15.45 -9.74
N ALA A 144 3.89 15.28 -10.12
CA ALA A 144 4.33 15.42 -11.51
C ALA A 144 3.59 14.46 -12.46
N THR A 145 3.76 14.67 -13.75
CA THR A 145 3.19 13.80 -14.78
C THR A 145 3.63 12.35 -14.58
N LEU A 146 2.69 11.43 -14.57
CA LEU A 146 2.98 10.00 -14.47
C LEU A 146 3.86 9.53 -15.63
N PRO A 147 4.84 8.66 -15.37
CA PRO A 147 5.62 8.04 -16.42
C PRO A 147 4.75 7.12 -17.28
N ASP A 148 5.26 6.78 -18.47
CA ASP A 148 4.67 5.70 -19.26
C ASP A 148 4.78 4.36 -18.52
N PRO A 149 3.86 3.41 -18.73
CA PRO A 149 3.97 2.08 -18.16
C PRO A 149 5.23 1.36 -18.68
N PRO A 150 5.79 0.42 -17.89
CA PRO A 150 6.97 -0.33 -18.29
C PRO A 150 6.80 -1.08 -19.60
N ALA A 151 7.92 -1.35 -20.29
CA ALA A 151 7.94 -2.13 -21.52
C ALA A 151 7.24 -3.49 -21.32
N GLY A 152 6.33 -3.80 -22.24
CA GLY A 152 5.49 -5.02 -22.17
C GLY A 152 4.06 -4.78 -21.71
N SER A 153 3.75 -3.55 -21.26
CA SER A 153 2.38 -3.14 -20.96
C SER A 153 1.98 -1.93 -21.80
N SER A 154 0.82 -1.97 -22.41
CA SER A 154 0.29 -0.86 -23.23
C SER A 154 -0.38 0.23 -22.39
N SER A 155 -0.66 -0.02 -21.13
CA SER A 155 -1.29 0.90 -20.21
C SER A 155 -1.02 0.50 -18.76
N TRP A 156 -1.17 1.45 -17.82
CA TRP A 156 -1.12 1.17 -16.40
C TRP A 156 -2.21 0.21 -15.94
N ARG A 157 -3.35 0.19 -16.59
CA ARG A 157 -4.43 -0.77 -16.32
C ARG A 157 -4.02 -2.20 -16.67
N GLU A 158 -3.34 -2.40 -17.80
CA GLU A 158 -2.81 -3.70 -18.19
C GLU A 158 -1.72 -4.15 -17.21
N TRP A 159 -0.78 -3.28 -16.88
CA TRP A 159 0.26 -3.54 -15.89
C TRP A 159 -0.34 -3.94 -14.53
N ALA A 160 -1.33 -3.17 -14.03
CA ALA A 160 -2.01 -3.44 -12.77
C ALA A 160 -2.73 -4.80 -12.77
N SER A 161 -3.30 -5.22 -13.91
CA SER A 161 -3.98 -6.53 -14.01
C SER A 161 -3.02 -7.72 -13.89
N VAL A 162 -1.75 -7.52 -14.23
CA VAL A 162 -0.69 -8.53 -14.03
C VAL A 162 -0.18 -8.50 -12.59
N ARG A 163 0.10 -7.30 -12.06
CA ARG A 163 0.61 -7.14 -10.69
C ARG A 163 -0.45 -7.51 -9.65
N TRP A 164 -1.70 -7.19 -9.89
CA TRP A 164 -2.85 -7.49 -9.04
C TRP A 164 -3.91 -8.26 -9.84
N PRO A 165 -3.82 -9.60 -9.91
CA PRO A 165 -4.59 -10.41 -10.85
C PRO A 165 -6.12 -10.27 -10.79
N THR A 166 -6.66 -9.73 -9.71
CA THR A 166 -8.10 -9.55 -9.48
C THR A 166 -8.53 -8.09 -9.47
N SER A 167 -7.70 -7.16 -9.93
CA SER A 167 -7.98 -5.72 -9.94
C SER A 167 -9.02 -5.27 -10.97
N SER A 168 -9.36 -6.14 -11.93
CA SER A 168 -10.45 -5.95 -12.88
C SER A 168 -11.61 -6.91 -12.60
N GLY A 169 -12.81 -6.40 -12.62
CA GLY A 169 -14.05 -7.17 -12.45
C GLY A 169 -14.53 -7.74 -13.78
#